data_24da23f7943a073298268d5729bcd7a0
#
_entry.id   24da23f7943a073298268d5729bcd7a0
#
_cell.length_a   1.000
_cell.length_b   1.000
_cell.length_c   1.000
_cell.angle_alpha   90.00
_cell.angle_beta   90.00
_cell.angle_gamma   90.00
#
_symmetry.space_group_name_H-M   'P 1'
#
loop_
_entity.id
_entity.type
_entity.pdbx_description
1 polymer ?
#
loop_
_entity_poly.entity_id
_entity_poly.type
_entity_poly.pdbx_seq_one_letter_code
_entity_poly.pdbx_strand_id
1 'polypeptide(L)'
;MRFAVTPRAKIVFALIALCAASGIAVSSISLYHHYGSSKTSYCDLGENFNCDIVNRSTYSTVLGMPDALIGIVGYAGLLGLATRYRRRPATPVLLLVASLAGLSFALYLTYIEAFVLATWCILCLSSLAMILVITALSLYLAAGSILQG
;
A
#
# COMPACT_ATOMS: atom_id res chain seq x y z
N MET A 1 -19.47 -17.74 13.79
CA MET A 1 -20.49 -16.87 13.17
C MET A 1 -19.94 -16.32 11.85
N ARG A 2 -20.74 -16.34 10.80
CA ARG A 2 -20.35 -15.73 9.52
C ARG A 2 -20.86 -14.29 9.52
N PHE A 3 -19.98 -13.35 9.27
CA PHE A 3 -20.36 -11.95 9.09
C PHE A 3 -21.27 -11.82 7.86
N ALA A 4 -22.48 -11.29 8.05
CA ALA A 4 -23.41 -11.02 6.96
C ALA A 4 -22.91 -9.79 6.20
N VAL A 5 -22.23 -10.02 5.07
CA VAL A 5 -21.66 -8.94 4.24
C VAL A 5 -22.79 -8.27 3.47
N THR A 6 -23.17 -7.05 3.86
CA THR A 6 -24.15 -6.24 3.16
C THR A 6 -23.71 -5.94 1.71
N PRO A 7 -24.63 -5.61 0.78
CA PRO A 7 -24.26 -5.22 -0.58
C PRO A 7 -23.23 -4.07 -0.63
N ARG A 8 -23.37 -3.08 0.24
CA ARG A 8 -22.43 -1.97 0.37
C ARG A 8 -21.05 -2.45 0.82
N ALA A 9 -20.99 -3.31 1.83
CA ALA A 9 -19.72 -3.87 2.29
C ALA A 9 -19.02 -4.70 1.20
N LYS A 10 -19.76 -5.43 0.35
CA LYS A 10 -19.18 -6.15 -0.80
C LYS A 10 -18.46 -5.21 -1.78
N ILE A 11 -19.07 -4.06 -2.07
CA ILE A 11 -18.45 -3.03 -2.93
C ILE A 11 -17.18 -2.50 -2.29
N VAL A 12 -17.21 -2.20 -0.98
CA VAL A 12 -16.03 -1.69 -0.25
C VAL A 12 -14.91 -2.73 -0.25
N PHE A 13 -15.21 -4.00 0.00
CA PHE A 13 -14.21 -5.08 -0.09
C PHE A 13 -13.63 -5.22 -1.51
N ALA A 14 -14.45 -5.07 -2.55
CA ALA A 14 -13.99 -5.09 -3.93
C ALA A 14 -13.06 -3.91 -4.25
N LEU A 15 -13.38 -2.72 -3.76
CA LEU A 15 -12.52 -1.53 -3.91
C LEU A 15 -11.19 -1.71 -3.18
N ILE A 16 -11.19 -2.25 -1.96
CA ILE A 16 -9.96 -2.57 -1.23
C ILE A 16 -9.12 -3.58 -2.01
N ALA A 17 -9.74 -4.63 -2.55
CA ALA A 17 -9.06 -5.64 -3.35
C ALA A 17 -8.45 -5.04 -4.62
N LEU A 18 -9.16 -4.15 -5.30
CA LEU A 18 -8.67 -3.45 -6.49
C LEU A 18 -7.47 -2.55 -6.16
N CYS A 19 -7.57 -1.75 -5.10
CA CYS A 19 -6.46 -0.91 -4.63
C CYS A 19 -5.25 -1.75 -4.21
N ALA A 20 -5.46 -2.87 -3.52
CA ALA A 20 -4.38 -3.77 -3.11
C ALA A 20 -3.69 -4.42 -4.32
N ALA A 21 -4.44 -4.86 -5.32
CA ALA A 21 -3.89 -5.39 -6.56
C ALA A 21 -3.07 -4.32 -7.32
N SER A 22 -3.57 -3.09 -7.38
CA SER A 22 -2.85 -1.96 -7.96
C SER A 22 -1.57 -1.64 -7.16
N GLY A 23 -1.62 -1.73 -5.84
CA GLY A 23 -0.47 -1.57 -4.95
C GLY A 23 0.61 -2.63 -5.19
N ILE A 24 0.23 -3.89 -5.43
CA ILE A 24 1.16 -4.96 -5.83
C ILE A 24 1.84 -4.61 -7.16
N ALA A 25 1.09 -4.14 -8.15
CA ALA A 25 1.65 -3.76 -9.45
C ALA A 25 2.67 -2.61 -9.31
N VAL A 26 2.31 -1.55 -8.58
CA VAL A 26 3.21 -0.40 -8.31
C VAL A 26 4.47 -0.84 -7.57
N SER A 27 4.34 -1.67 -6.53
CA SER A 27 5.47 -2.19 -5.76
C SER A 27 6.36 -3.11 -6.60
N SER A 28 5.79 -3.88 -7.53
CA SER A 28 6.55 -4.73 -8.45
C SER A 28 7.37 -3.90 -9.44
N ILE A 29 6.81 -2.81 -9.96
CA ILE A 29 7.53 -1.86 -10.81
C ILE A 29 8.65 -1.18 -10.01
N SER A 30 8.39 -0.79 -8.77
CA SER A 30 9.40 -0.21 -7.88
C SER A 30 10.56 -1.17 -7.62
N LEU A 31 10.25 -2.46 -7.38
CA LEU A 31 11.25 -3.51 -7.21
C LEU A 31 12.09 -3.72 -8.48
N TYR A 32 11.47 -3.65 -9.66
CA TYR A 32 12.18 -3.70 -10.93
C TYR A 32 13.18 -2.53 -11.04
N HIS A 33 12.79 -1.31 -10.66
CA HIS A 33 13.69 -0.15 -10.63
C HIS A 33 14.82 -0.28 -9.59
N HIS A 34 14.59 -1.01 -8.49
CA HIS A 34 15.62 -1.25 -7.49
C HIS A 34 16.79 -2.07 -8.04
N TYR A 35 16.51 -3.08 -8.86
CA TYR A 35 17.53 -3.99 -9.45
C TYR A 35 17.91 -3.65 -10.89
N GLY A 36 17.05 -2.99 -11.64
CA GLY A 36 17.24 -2.68 -13.03
C GLY A 36 17.94 -1.35 -13.28
N SER A 37 18.53 -1.17 -14.47
CA SER A 37 19.22 0.07 -14.89
C SER A 37 18.36 0.90 -15.88
N SER A 38 17.06 0.86 -15.78
CA SER A 38 16.19 1.52 -16.75
C SER A 38 15.92 2.98 -16.37
N LYS A 39 16.49 3.90 -17.14
CA LYS A 39 16.00 5.28 -17.20
C LYS A 39 14.67 5.27 -17.93
N THR A 40 13.57 5.35 -17.19
CA THR A 40 12.23 5.40 -17.77
C THR A 40 11.70 6.82 -17.68
N SER A 41 11.24 7.34 -18.81
CA SER A 41 10.78 8.73 -18.94
C SER A 41 9.58 9.09 -18.05
N TYR A 42 8.84 8.12 -17.52
CA TYR A 42 7.75 8.38 -16.57
C TYR A 42 8.19 8.51 -15.10
N CYS A 43 9.42 8.08 -14.78
CA CYS A 43 10.02 8.22 -13.45
C CYS A 43 10.97 9.42 -13.32
N ASP A 44 11.47 9.93 -14.45
CA ASP A 44 12.36 11.09 -14.54
C ASP A 44 11.58 12.29 -15.09
N LEU A 45 10.72 12.87 -14.27
CA LEU A 45 9.89 14.03 -14.63
C LEU A 45 10.51 15.36 -14.20
N GLY A 46 11.84 15.52 -14.37
CA GLY A 46 12.59 16.73 -14.04
C GLY A 46 13.51 16.56 -12.82
N GLU A 47 14.08 17.67 -12.34
CA GLU A 47 15.12 17.67 -11.31
C GLU A 47 14.63 17.15 -9.94
N ASN A 48 13.33 17.23 -9.67
CA ASN A 48 12.74 16.88 -8.38
C ASN A 48 12.11 15.48 -8.33
N PHE A 49 11.93 14.80 -9.46
CA PHE A 49 11.32 13.48 -9.54
C PHE A 49 12.29 12.48 -10.16
N ASN A 50 12.80 11.56 -9.35
CA ASN A 50 13.70 10.51 -9.80
C ASN A 50 13.47 9.24 -8.97
N CYS A 51 12.76 8.26 -9.55
CA CYS A 51 12.48 6.99 -8.89
C CYS A 51 13.75 6.17 -8.63
N ASP A 52 14.75 6.26 -9.50
CA ASP A 52 15.98 5.48 -9.37
C ASP A 52 16.80 5.92 -8.15
N ILE A 53 16.90 7.23 -7.88
CA ILE A 53 17.59 7.75 -6.69
C ILE A 53 16.91 7.24 -5.42
N VAL A 54 15.58 7.28 -5.36
CA VAL A 54 14.81 6.85 -4.19
C VAL A 54 14.91 5.33 -4.01
N ASN A 55 14.64 4.54 -5.06
CA ASN A 55 14.62 3.08 -4.99
C ASN A 55 16.01 2.44 -4.81
N ARG A 56 17.09 3.17 -5.08
CA ARG A 56 18.48 2.70 -4.89
C ARG A 56 19.17 3.32 -3.68
N SER A 57 18.47 4.17 -2.95
CA SER A 57 19.01 4.75 -1.71
C SER A 57 19.21 3.68 -0.63
N THR A 58 20.10 3.95 0.32
CA THR A 58 20.29 3.11 1.52
C THR A 58 18.98 2.98 2.33
N TYR A 59 18.09 3.95 2.22
CA TYR A 59 16.81 3.99 2.92
C TYR A 59 15.72 3.13 2.25
N SER A 60 15.93 2.69 0.99
CA SER A 60 15.03 1.78 0.28
C SER A 60 15.21 0.31 0.67
N THR A 61 16.10 0.03 1.61
CA THR A 61 16.31 -1.31 2.16
C THR A 61 16.08 -1.31 3.66
N VAL A 62 15.23 -2.22 4.13
CA VAL A 62 14.97 -2.46 5.56
C VAL A 62 15.46 -3.86 5.91
N LEU A 63 16.42 -3.95 6.82
CA LEU A 63 17.05 -5.23 7.22
C LEU A 63 17.62 -6.04 6.02
N GLY A 64 18.15 -5.34 5.01
CA GLY A 64 18.69 -5.96 3.81
C GLY A 64 17.67 -6.35 2.74
N MET A 65 16.37 -6.12 2.96
CA MET A 65 15.32 -6.36 1.99
C MET A 65 14.83 -5.05 1.37
N PRO A 66 14.57 -5.01 0.04
CA PRO A 66 13.97 -3.84 -0.59
C PRO A 66 12.60 -3.53 0.00
N ASP A 67 12.32 -2.26 0.27
CA ASP A 67 11.02 -1.76 0.75
C ASP A 67 9.86 -2.13 -0.19
N ALA A 68 10.13 -2.15 -1.49
CA ALA A 68 9.18 -2.59 -2.52
C ALA A 68 8.73 -4.04 -2.30
N LEU A 69 9.61 -4.93 -1.84
CA LEU A 69 9.25 -6.32 -1.52
C LEU A 69 8.31 -6.37 -0.30
N ILE A 70 8.57 -5.55 0.71
CA ILE A 70 7.69 -5.40 1.88
C ILE A 70 6.32 -4.90 1.43
N GLY A 71 6.27 -3.96 0.49
CA GLY A 71 5.05 -3.46 -0.14
C GLY A 71 4.25 -4.58 -0.83
N ILE A 72 4.90 -5.41 -1.64
CA ILE A 72 4.25 -6.54 -2.32
C ILE A 72 3.61 -7.49 -1.30
N VAL A 73 4.34 -7.90 -0.26
CA VAL A 73 3.83 -8.80 0.78
C VAL A 73 2.69 -8.16 1.55
N GLY A 74 2.80 -6.89 1.90
CA GLY A 74 1.77 -6.14 2.61
C GLY A 74 0.46 -6.05 1.81
N TYR A 75 0.54 -5.63 0.54
CA TYR A 75 -0.63 -5.56 -0.34
C TYR A 75 -1.23 -6.93 -0.65
N ALA A 76 -0.40 -7.98 -0.79
CA ALA A 76 -0.89 -9.36 -0.96
C ALA A 76 -1.67 -9.83 0.27
N GLY A 77 -1.22 -9.49 1.47
CA GLY A 77 -1.94 -9.75 2.72
C GLY A 77 -3.30 -9.03 2.77
N LEU A 78 -3.33 -7.75 2.42
CA LEU A 78 -4.57 -6.96 2.35
C LEU A 78 -5.54 -7.52 1.29
N LEU A 79 -5.03 -7.93 0.13
CA LEU A 79 -5.82 -8.56 -0.92
C LEU A 79 -6.42 -9.89 -0.45
N GLY A 80 -5.64 -10.72 0.23
CA GLY A 80 -6.11 -11.99 0.82
C GLY A 80 -7.21 -11.78 1.85
N LEU A 81 -7.05 -10.80 2.75
CA LEU A 81 -8.07 -10.44 3.74
C LEU A 81 -9.36 -9.95 3.07
N ALA A 82 -9.26 -9.08 2.06
CA ALA A 82 -10.41 -8.52 1.39
C ALA A 82 -11.16 -9.52 0.50
N THR A 83 -10.52 -10.58 0.02
CA THR A 83 -11.12 -11.57 -0.89
C THR A 83 -11.50 -12.85 -0.17
N ARG A 84 -10.53 -13.59 0.39
CA ARG A 84 -10.76 -14.93 0.98
C ARG A 84 -11.39 -14.88 2.36
N TYR A 85 -11.01 -13.90 3.17
CA TYR A 85 -11.43 -13.82 4.58
C TYR A 85 -12.53 -12.80 4.84
N ARG A 86 -13.12 -12.19 3.82
CA ARG A 86 -14.15 -11.14 3.94
C ARG A 86 -15.38 -11.52 4.78
N ARG A 87 -15.66 -12.81 4.95
CA ARG A 87 -16.79 -13.31 5.74
C ARG A 87 -16.47 -13.55 7.20
N ARG A 88 -15.23 -13.35 7.61
CA ARG A 88 -14.85 -13.50 9.03
C ARG A 88 -15.14 -12.21 9.79
N PRO A 89 -15.69 -12.28 11.01
CA PRO A 89 -16.03 -11.07 11.77
C PRO A 89 -14.83 -10.21 12.15
N ALA A 90 -13.64 -10.79 12.28
CA ALA A 90 -12.41 -10.09 12.60
C ALA A 90 -11.78 -9.35 11.39
N THR A 91 -12.19 -9.63 10.15
CA THR A 91 -11.55 -9.11 8.96
C THR A 91 -11.57 -7.59 8.85
N PRO A 92 -12.67 -6.87 9.17
CA PRO A 92 -12.65 -5.41 9.10
C PRO A 92 -11.60 -4.78 10.03
N VAL A 93 -11.45 -5.32 11.24
CA VAL A 93 -10.46 -4.85 12.21
C VAL A 93 -9.03 -5.21 11.76
N LEU A 94 -8.82 -6.43 11.26
CA LEU A 94 -7.52 -6.85 10.73
C LEU A 94 -7.08 -6.01 9.51
N LEU A 95 -8.02 -5.69 8.61
CA LEU A 95 -7.75 -4.79 7.49
C LEU A 95 -7.36 -3.40 7.98
N LEU A 96 -8.06 -2.87 8.97
CA LEU A 96 -7.74 -1.56 9.54
C LEU A 96 -6.34 -1.55 10.18
N VAL A 97 -6.03 -2.53 11.02
CA VAL A 97 -4.71 -2.61 11.70
C VAL A 97 -3.58 -2.79 10.67
N ALA A 98 -3.76 -3.69 9.71
CA ALA A 98 -2.76 -3.94 8.68
C ALA A 98 -2.55 -2.72 7.78
N SER A 99 -3.63 -2.03 7.39
CA SER A 99 -3.53 -0.83 6.55
C SER A 99 -2.94 0.35 7.31
N LEU A 100 -3.21 0.50 8.60
CA LEU A 100 -2.56 1.52 9.45
C LEU A 100 -1.05 1.28 9.58
N ALA A 101 -0.62 0.03 9.74
CA ALA A 101 0.80 -0.31 9.75
C ALA A 101 1.45 0.03 8.41
N GLY A 102 0.82 -0.34 7.29
CA GLY A 102 1.29 0.00 5.94
C GLY A 102 1.33 1.51 5.69
N LEU A 103 0.30 2.25 6.14
CA LEU A 103 0.25 3.70 6.02
C LEU A 103 1.38 4.38 6.83
N SER A 104 1.63 3.92 8.06
CA SER A 104 2.72 4.44 8.88
C SER A 104 4.08 4.23 8.20
N PHE A 105 4.29 3.08 7.61
CA PHE A 105 5.51 2.79 6.84
C PHE A 105 5.62 3.67 5.59
N ALA A 106 4.54 3.83 4.83
CA ALA A 106 4.52 4.70 3.64
C ALA A 106 4.78 6.18 3.99
N LEU A 107 4.22 6.66 5.10
CA LEU A 107 4.47 8.02 5.59
C LEU A 107 5.94 8.21 6.03
N TYR A 108 6.53 7.20 6.66
CA TYR A 108 7.95 7.21 7.02
C TYR A 108 8.84 7.33 5.77
N LEU A 109 8.57 6.56 4.73
CA LEU A 109 9.31 6.64 3.46
C LEU A 109 9.11 8.00 2.78
N THR A 110 7.89 8.52 2.78
CA THR A 110 7.59 9.85 2.22
C THR A 110 8.32 10.96 2.98
N TYR A 111 8.46 10.85 4.29
CA TYR A 111 9.28 11.76 5.08
C TYR A 111 10.74 11.74 4.63
N ILE A 112 11.32 10.56 4.41
CA ILE A 112 12.69 10.41 3.91
C ILE A 112 12.85 11.04 2.52
N GLU A 113 11.89 10.80 1.61
CA GLU A 113 11.90 11.43 0.28
C GLU A 113 11.91 12.96 0.37
N ALA A 114 11.08 13.53 1.23
CA ALA A 114 10.90 14.97 1.35
C ALA A 114 12.09 15.68 2.01
N PHE A 115 12.63 15.11 3.09
CA PHE A 115 13.56 15.81 3.98
C PHE A 115 14.99 15.27 3.94
N VAL A 116 15.21 14.03 3.54
CA VAL A 116 16.54 13.40 3.50
C VAL A 116 17.07 13.34 2.07
N LEU A 117 16.28 12.83 1.14
CA LEU A 117 16.68 12.70 -0.26
C LEU A 117 16.41 13.96 -1.09
N ALA A 118 15.46 14.81 -0.65
CA ALA A 118 14.94 15.96 -1.39
C ALA A 118 14.53 15.60 -2.83
N THR A 119 14.06 14.38 -3.02
CA THR A 119 13.70 13.81 -4.33
C THR A 119 12.44 12.97 -4.16
N TRP A 120 11.49 13.15 -5.06
CA TRP A 120 10.21 12.48 -5.03
C TRP A 120 10.19 11.24 -5.94
N CYS A 121 9.49 10.20 -5.52
CA CYS A 121 9.21 9.02 -6.32
C CYS A 121 7.71 8.91 -6.60
N ILE A 122 7.32 8.99 -7.88
CA ILE A 122 5.91 8.90 -8.26
C ILE A 122 5.30 7.53 -7.91
N LEU A 123 6.10 6.47 -7.94
CA LEU A 123 5.67 5.13 -7.54
C LEU A 123 5.37 5.06 -6.04
N CYS A 124 6.22 5.68 -5.21
CA CYS A 124 6.01 5.74 -3.76
C CYS A 124 4.78 6.60 -3.40
N LEU A 125 4.60 7.73 -4.08
CA LEU A 125 3.41 8.58 -3.91
C LEU A 125 2.13 7.86 -4.35
N SER A 126 2.18 7.09 -5.42
CA SER A 126 1.05 6.24 -5.86
C SER A 126 0.72 5.17 -4.82
N SER A 127 1.74 4.52 -4.27
CA SER A 127 1.56 3.54 -3.18
C SER A 127 0.97 4.19 -1.93
N LEU A 128 1.44 5.37 -1.55
CA LEU A 128 0.87 6.15 -0.44
C LEU A 128 -0.62 6.45 -0.67
N ALA A 129 -1.00 6.88 -1.86
CA ALA A 129 -2.40 7.13 -2.20
C ALA A 129 -3.25 5.85 -2.08
N MET A 130 -2.77 4.71 -2.58
CA MET A 130 -3.47 3.43 -2.47
C MET A 130 -3.69 3.01 -1.02
N ILE A 131 -2.65 3.08 -0.17
CA ILE A 131 -2.79 2.68 1.23
C ILE A 131 -3.67 3.64 2.04
N LEU A 132 -3.69 4.94 1.71
CA LEU A 132 -4.62 5.91 2.29
C LEU A 132 -6.07 5.54 1.99
N VAL A 133 -6.38 5.22 0.73
CA VAL A 133 -7.74 4.79 0.33
C VAL A 133 -8.13 3.50 1.03
N ILE A 134 -7.23 2.51 1.07
CA ILE A 134 -7.48 1.23 1.76
C ILE A 134 -7.74 1.48 3.24
N THR A 135 -6.97 2.33 3.90
CA THR A 135 -7.15 2.65 5.32
C THR A 135 -8.50 3.32 5.59
N ALA A 136 -8.90 4.29 4.76
CA ALA A 136 -10.20 4.95 4.89
C ALA A 136 -11.37 3.96 4.70
N LEU A 137 -11.29 3.10 3.70
CA LEU A 137 -12.30 2.07 3.44
C LEU A 137 -12.34 1.01 4.56
N SER A 138 -11.18 0.64 5.10
CA SER A 138 -11.08 -0.30 6.23
C SER A 138 -11.66 0.29 7.51
N LEU A 139 -11.46 1.57 7.75
CA LEU A 139 -12.06 2.28 8.88
C LEU A 139 -13.58 2.29 8.75
N TYR A 140 -14.12 2.55 7.56
CA TYR A 140 -15.56 2.49 7.30
C TYR A 140 -16.14 1.11 7.61
N LEU A 141 -15.48 0.03 7.17
CA LEU A 141 -15.90 -1.34 7.45
C LEU A 141 -15.83 -1.69 8.95
N ALA A 142 -14.75 -1.29 9.62
CA ALA A 142 -14.55 -1.56 11.04
C ALA A 142 -15.58 -0.82 11.89
N ALA A 143 -15.85 0.45 11.62
CA ALA A 143 -16.88 1.23 12.28
C ALA A 143 -18.27 0.60 12.10
N GLY A 144 -18.62 0.18 10.88
CA GLY A 144 -19.87 -0.50 10.59
C GLY A 144 -20.01 -1.83 11.32
N SER A 145 -18.94 -2.59 11.47
CA SER A 145 -18.97 -3.88 12.20
C SER A 145 -19.15 -3.70 13.71
N ILE A 146 -18.58 -2.64 14.29
CA ILE A 146 -18.72 -2.34 15.73
C ILE A 146 -20.14 -1.86 16.04
N LEU A 147 -20.74 -1.06 15.17
CA LEU A 147 -22.11 -0.54 15.38
C LEU A 147 -23.20 -1.59 15.21
N GLN A 148 -22.93 -2.71 14.55
CA GLN A 148 -23.87 -3.82 14.33
C GLN A 148 -23.72 -4.97 15.33
N GLY A 149 -22.70 -4.93 16.17
CA GLY A 149 -22.45 -5.90 17.26
C GLY A 149 -22.97 -5.40 18.57
#